data_c012fcfbc10207462e636203a5dd6395
#
_entry.id   c012fcfbc10207462e636203a5dd6395
#
_cell.length_a   1.000
_cell.length_b   1.000
_cell.length_c   1.000
_cell.angle_alpha   90.00
_cell.angle_beta   90.00
_cell.angle_gamma   90.00
#
_symmetry.space_group_name_H-M   'P 1'
#
loop_
_entity.id
_entity.type
_entity.pdbx_description
1 polymer ?
#
loop_
_entity_poly.entity_id
_entity_poly.type
_entity_poly.pdbx_seq_one_letter_code
_entity_poly.pdbx_strand_id
1 'polypeptide(L)'
;MKINILNKLARFFLIFGFLLAYNANAEIGGDFTLKDYNNNKYNLYSSSKEKIIFFGFLNCPDICPATLSEVSNLLKKLRGLSKRIDPIFITVDPERDKPDLMKNYLSFFDERIIGLTGSQDQIEKVANQYHVYYSYQDKGKKDNYTV
;
A
#
# COMPACT_ATOMS: atom_id res chain seq x y z
N MET A 1 -45.51 -4.49 40.03
CA MET A 1 -45.32 -5.35 38.84
C MET A 1 -44.84 -4.62 37.57
N LYS A 2 -44.79 -3.28 37.54
CA LYS A 2 -44.29 -2.49 36.34
C LYS A 2 -42.77 -2.34 36.23
N ILE A 3 -42.02 -2.43 37.32
CA ILE A 3 -40.55 -2.20 37.36
C ILE A 3 -39.76 -3.33 36.66
N ASN A 4 -40.28 -4.55 36.63
CA ASN A 4 -39.60 -5.71 36.02
C ASN A 4 -39.57 -5.70 34.51
N ILE A 5 -40.52 -5.04 33.83
CA ILE A 5 -40.61 -4.97 32.40
C ILE A 5 -39.61 -3.94 31.85
N LEU A 6 -39.49 -2.81 32.52
CA LEU A 6 -38.56 -1.73 32.16
C LEU A 6 -37.10 -2.21 32.23
N ASN A 7 -36.75 -2.95 33.28
CA ASN A 7 -35.40 -3.53 33.44
C ASN A 7 -35.10 -4.64 32.43
N LYS A 8 -36.09 -5.41 32.00
CA LYS A 8 -35.91 -6.41 30.93
C LYS A 8 -35.72 -5.77 29.56
N LEU A 9 -36.49 -4.71 29.28
CA LEU A 9 -36.32 -3.93 28.02
C LEU A 9 -34.97 -3.23 27.99
N ALA A 10 -34.53 -2.59 29.06
CA ALA A 10 -33.23 -1.94 29.15
C ALA A 10 -32.08 -2.93 28.95
N ARG A 11 -32.16 -4.13 29.55
CA ARG A 11 -31.15 -5.19 29.31
C ARG A 11 -31.15 -5.73 27.86
N PHE A 12 -32.32 -5.82 27.25
CA PHE A 12 -32.45 -6.25 25.86
C PHE A 12 -31.83 -5.23 24.89
N PHE A 13 -32.06 -3.91 25.13
CA PHE A 13 -31.43 -2.85 24.34
C PHE A 13 -29.91 -2.76 24.55
N LEU A 14 -29.40 -3.03 25.74
CA LEU A 14 -27.97 -3.06 26.01
C LEU A 14 -27.29 -4.23 25.29
N ILE A 15 -27.90 -5.43 25.28
CA ILE A 15 -27.36 -6.60 24.58
C ILE A 15 -27.45 -6.43 23.08
N PHE A 16 -28.54 -5.86 22.56
CA PHE A 16 -28.72 -5.61 21.13
C PHE A 16 -27.78 -4.50 20.61
N GLY A 17 -27.55 -3.44 21.41
CA GLY A 17 -26.56 -2.41 21.08
C GLY A 17 -25.13 -2.93 21.05
N PHE A 18 -24.78 -3.91 21.92
CA PHE A 18 -23.46 -4.55 21.92
C PHE A 18 -23.23 -5.45 20.70
N LEU A 19 -24.28 -6.09 20.20
CA LEU A 19 -24.21 -6.93 18.98
C LEU A 19 -24.03 -6.10 17.69
N LEU A 20 -24.49 -4.84 17.67
CA LEU A 20 -24.31 -3.96 16.51
C LEU A 20 -22.92 -3.31 16.45
N ALA A 21 -22.18 -3.27 17.55
CA ALA A 21 -20.82 -2.68 17.60
C ALA A 21 -19.71 -3.62 17.11
N TYR A 22 -19.99 -4.86 16.73
CA TYR A 22 -18.97 -5.90 16.49
C TYR A 22 -18.49 -6.01 15.02
N ASN A 23 -18.88 -5.09 14.13
CA ASN A 23 -18.51 -5.18 12.72
C ASN A 23 -17.54 -4.06 12.25
N ALA A 24 -16.62 -3.62 13.10
CA ALA A 24 -15.48 -2.83 12.64
C ALA A 24 -14.40 -3.78 12.10
N ASN A 25 -14.66 -4.44 10.96
CA ASN A 25 -13.59 -5.07 10.20
C ASN A 25 -12.71 -3.94 9.67
N ALA A 26 -11.54 -3.74 10.25
CA ALA A 26 -10.50 -2.92 9.67
C ALA A 26 -10.00 -3.67 8.41
N GLU A 27 -10.59 -3.37 7.27
CA GLU A 27 -10.17 -3.93 5.98
C GLU A 27 -8.82 -3.33 5.63
N ILE A 28 -7.78 -4.19 5.50
CA ILE A 28 -6.45 -3.77 5.07
C ILE A 28 -6.48 -3.58 3.56
N GLY A 29 -6.09 -2.39 3.10
CA GLY A 29 -6.04 -2.08 1.68
C GLY A 29 -7.21 -1.22 1.21
N GLY A 30 -7.49 -1.27 -0.10
CA GLY A 30 -8.56 -0.53 -0.75
C GLY A 30 -8.07 0.25 -1.96
N ASP A 31 -8.99 0.96 -2.62
CA ASP A 31 -8.68 1.72 -3.84
C ASP A 31 -7.81 2.95 -3.55
N PHE A 32 -6.93 3.22 -4.49
CA PHE A 32 -6.14 4.45 -4.52
C PHE A 32 -5.86 4.91 -5.94
N THR A 33 -5.49 6.17 -6.05
CA THR A 33 -5.01 6.76 -7.30
C THR A 33 -3.69 7.46 -7.04
N LEU A 34 -2.64 7.03 -7.74
CA LEU A 34 -1.30 7.60 -7.74
C LEU A 34 -0.86 7.93 -9.17
N LYS A 35 0.39 8.32 -9.36
CA LYS A 35 1.01 8.50 -10.67
C LYS A 35 2.06 7.42 -10.91
N ASP A 36 2.13 6.91 -12.14
CA ASP A 36 3.25 6.07 -12.55
C ASP A 36 4.52 6.91 -12.86
N TYR A 37 5.62 6.24 -13.09
CA TYR A 37 6.89 6.92 -13.45
C TYR A 37 6.86 7.65 -14.82
N ASN A 38 5.82 7.47 -15.63
CA ASN A 38 5.58 8.26 -16.84
C ASN A 38 4.63 9.44 -16.59
N ASN A 39 4.30 9.74 -15.32
CA ASN A 39 3.32 10.74 -14.89
C ASN A 39 1.86 10.47 -15.30
N ASN A 40 1.54 9.26 -15.75
CA ASN A 40 0.16 8.87 -16.03
C ASN A 40 -0.57 8.57 -14.71
N LYS A 41 -1.86 8.90 -14.68
CA LYS A 41 -2.72 8.54 -13.57
C LYS A 41 -2.93 7.03 -13.53
N TYR A 42 -2.63 6.40 -12.41
CA TYR A 42 -2.85 4.99 -12.14
C TYR A 42 -3.91 4.82 -11.06
N ASN A 43 -4.98 4.13 -11.36
CA ASN A 43 -6.00 3.73 -10.38
C ASN A 43 -5.88 2.22 -10.16
N LEU A 44 -5.88 1.76 -8.91
CA LEU A 44 -5.65 0.35 -8.57
C LEU A 44 -6.63 -0.59 -9.26
N TYR A 45 -7.90 -0.23 -9.32
CA TYR A 45 -8.96 -1.07 -9.91
C TYR A 45 -9.20 -0.81 -11.40
N SER A 46 -8.33 -0.04 -12.09
CA SER A 46 -8.42 0.14 -13.55
C SER A 46 -8.14 -1.15 -14.34
N SER A 47 -7.53 -2.12 -13.71
CA SER A 47 -7.20 -3.43 -14.28
C SER A 47 -7.78 -4.54 -13.41
N SER A 48 -8.35 -5.57 -14.04
CA SER A 48 -8.89 -6.77 -13.36
C SER A 48 -7.82 -7.80 -12.98
N LYS A 49 -6.52 -7.50 -13.18
CA LYS A 49 -5.43 -8.38 -12.81
C LYS A 49 -5.22 -8.43 -11.30
N GLU A 50 -4.65 -9.51 -10.83
CA GLU A 50 -4.17 -9.62 -9.46
C GLU A 50 -3.05 -8.61 -9.18
N LYS A 51 -2.94 -8.13 -7.95
CA LYS A 51 -1.95 -7.12 -7.58
C LYS A 51 -0.95 -7.68 -6.58
N ILE A 52 0.33 -7.49 -6.86
CA ILE A 52 1.40 -7.65 -5.87
C ILE A 52 1.89 -6.25 -5.54
N ILE A 53 1.51 -5.74 -4.38
CA ILE A 53 1.85 -4.38 -3.94
C ILE A 53 2.94 -4.46 -2.88
N PHE A 54 4.00 -3.69 -3.06
CA PHE A 54 5.04 -3.54 -2.06
C PHE A 54 5.53 -2.09 -1.99
N PHE A 55 5.89 -1.67 -0.80
CA PHE A 55 6.35 -0.33 -0.50
C PHE A 55 7.86 -0.34 -0.30
N GLY A 56 8.52 0.72 -0.73
CA GLY A 56 9.95 0.85 -0.60
C GLY A 56 10.48 2.21 -1.05
N PHE A 57 11.79 2.34 -1.16
CA PHE A 57 12.46 3.55 -1.65
C PHE A 57 13.76 3.16 -2.36
N LEU A 58 14.22 4.02 -3.28
CA LEU A 58 15.34 3.67 -4.18
C LEU A 58 16.68 3.56 -3.45
N ASN A 59 16.90 4.37 -2.43
CA ASN A 59 18.13 4.37 -1.64
C ASN A 59 18.15 3.31 -0.52
N CYS A 60 17.25 2.34 -0.56
CA CYS A 60 17.24 1.22 0.38
C CYS A 60 18.42 0.28 0.09
N PRO A 61 19.32 0.04 1.05
CA PRO A 61 20.57 -0.66 0.76
C PRO A 61 20.41 -2.19 0.63
N ASP A 62 19.34 -2.78 1.11
CA ASP A 62 19.25 -4.24 1.29
C ASP A 62 17.87 -4.82 0.91
N ILE A 63 16.85 -4.58 1.71
CA ILE A 63 15.58 -5.31 1.60
C ILE A 63 14.81 -4.99 0.32
N CYS A 64 14.83 -3.74 -0.18
CA CYS A 64 14.09 -3.37 -1.36
C CYS A 64 14.64 -4.04 -2.64
N PRO A 65 15.97 -4.01 -2.94
CA PRO A 65 16.50 -4.72 -4.09
C PRO A 65 16.34 -6.25 -3.97
N ALA A 66 16.41 -6.82 -2.76
CA ALA A 66 16.14 -8.24 -2.55
C ALA A 66 14.69 -8.59 -2.90
N THR A 67 13.71 -7.83 -2.39
CA THR A 67 12.29 -8.01 -2.69
C THR A 67 11.99 -7.88 -4.19
N LEU A 68 12.56 -6.87 -4.85
CA LEU A 68 12.40 -6.67 -6.30
C LEU A 68 12.95 -7.85 -7.10
N SER A 69 14.09 -8.41 -6.68
CA SER A 69 14.67 -9.61 -7.29
C SER A 69 13.79 -10.84 -7.11
N GLU A 70 13.20 -11.02 -5.93
CA GLU A 70 12.27 -12.12 -5.65
C GLU A 70 10.99 -12.00 -6.49
N VAL A 71 10.39 -10.81 -6.56
CA VAL A 71 9.22 -10.55 -7.41
C VAL A 71 9.55 -10.85 -8.87
N SER A 72 10.69 -10.40 -9.37
CA SER A 72 11.13 -10.67 -10.75
C SER A 72 11.28 -12.18 -11.02
N ASN A 73 11.88 -12.89 -10.08
CA ASN A 73 12.03 -14.36 -10.18
C ASN A 73 10.68 -15.08 -10.12
N LEU A 74 9.75 -14.62 -9.28
CA LEU A 74 8.38 -15.13 -9.24
C LEU A 74 7.68 -14.95 -10.59
N LEU A 75 7.73 -13.74 -11.15
CA LEU A 75 7.11 -13.44 -12.43
C LEU A 75 7.68 -14.29 -13.58
N LYS A 76 8.98 -14.59 -13.58
CA LYS A 76 9.64 -15.49 -14.54
C LYS A 76 9.14 -16.94 -14.35
N LYS A 77 9.04 -17.43 -13.11
CA LYS A 77 8.55 -18.79 -12.81
C LYS A 77 7.09 -19.00 -13.20
N LEU A 78 6.25 -17.98 -13.01
CA LEU A 78 4.83 -18.02 -13.38
C LEU A 78 4.56 -18.02 -14.90
N ARG A 79 5.55 -17.72 -15.72
CA ARG A 79 5.45 -17.74 -17.20
C ARG A 79 4.19 -17.00 -17.71
N GLY A 80 3.32 -17.71 -18.43
CA GLY A 80 2.09 -17.15 -18.98
C GLY A 80 1.10 -16.62 -17.94
N LEU A 81 1.08 -17.17 -16.74
CA LEU A 81 0.23 -16.69 -15.63
C LEU A 81 0.64 -15.33 -15.12
N SER A 82 1.92 -14.96 -15.27
CA SER A 82 2.40 -13.63 -14.87
C SER A 82 1.72 -12.48 -15.61
N LYS A 83 1.10 -12.73 -16.77
CA LYS A 83 0.31 -11.74 -17.51
C LYS A 83 -0.96 -11.31 -16.77
N ARG A 84 -1.39 -12.10 -15.77
CA ARG A 84 -2.56 -11.83 -14.93
C ARG A 84 -2.22 -11.09 -13.63
N ILE A 85 -0.96 -10.65 -13.48
CA ILE A 85 -0.46 -10.00 -12.28
C ILE A 85 0.10 -8.63 -12.67
N ASP A 86 -0.26 -7.60 -11.89
CA ASP A 86 0.37 -6.29 -11.92
C ASP A 86 1.27 -6.18 -10.67
N PRO A 87 2.60 -6.29 -10.82
CA PRO A 87 3.54 -6.03 -9.73
C PRO A 87 3.71 -4.52 -9.57
N ILE A 88 3.40 -4.00 -8.38
CA ILE A 88 3.33 -2.57 -8.10
C ILE A 88 4.32 -2.22 -6.99
N PHE A 89 5.27 -1.37 -7.30
CA PHE A 89 6.16 -0.72 -6.35
C PHE A 89 5.62 0.66 -6.02
N ILE A 90 5.39 0.97 -4.74
CA ILE A 90 4.97 2.29 -4.28
C ILE A 90 6.11 2.90 -3.46
N THR A 91 6.65 4.03 -3.93
CA THR A 91 7.68 4.71 -3.14
C THR A 91 7.10 5.32 -1.88
N VAL A 92 7.84 5.19 -0.78
CA VAL A 92 7.57 5.92 0.47
C VAL A 92 8.42 7.19 0.61
N ASP A 93 9.25 7.49 -0.40
CA ASP A 93 10.14 8.66 -0.43
C ASP A 93 10.00 9.46 -1.73
N PRO A 94 8.82 10.04 -2.00
CA PRO A 94 8.56 10.73 -3.27
C PRO A 94 9.41 12.00 -3.46
N GLU A 95 10.05 12.49 -2.41
CA GLU A 95 10.95 13.66 -2.51
C GLU A 95 12.24 13.31 -3.24
N ARG A 96 12.85 12.14 -2.98
CA ARG A 96 14.09 11.68 -3.64
C ARG A 96 13.79 10.78 -4.84
N ASP A 97 12.80 9.94 -4.73
CA ASP A 97 12.45 8.94 -5.76
C ASP A 97 11.69 9.58 -6.92
N LYS A 98 12.42 10.36 -7.73
CA LYS A 98 11.83 11.01 -8.90
C LYS A 98 11.44 9.98 -9.96
N PRO A 99 10.40 10.26 -10.78
CA PRO A 99 9.91 9.33 -11.81
C PRO A 99 10.99 8.72 -12.68
N ASP A 100 11.92 9.53 -13.21
CA ASP A 100 12.99 9.05 -14.09
C ASP A 100 13.98 8.14 -13.35
N LEU A 101 14.33 8.46 -12.10
CA LEU A 101 15.19 7.62 -11.27
C LEU A 101 14.50 6.28 -10.96
N MET A 102 13.21 6.32 -10.63
CA MET A 102 12.42 5.12 -10.37
C MET A 102 12.34 4.22 -11.61
N LYS A 103 12.05 4.80 -12.77
CA LYS A 103 12.01 4.08 -14.04
C LYS A 103 13.33 3.35 -14.32
N ASN A 104 14.45 4.06 -14.21
CA ASN A 104 15.78 3.50 -14.40
C ASN A 104 16.07 2.39 -13.39
N TYR A 105 15.78 2.61 -12.11
CA TYR A 105 16.03 1.62 -11.06
C TYR A 105 15.22 0.34 -11.27
N LEU A 106 13.91 0.45 -11.52
CA LEU A 106 13.04 -0.71 -11.72
C LEU A 106 13.38 -1.51 -12.97
N SER A 107 13.94 -0.88 -14.01
CA SER A 107 14.36 -1.55 -15.26
C SER A 107 15.45 -2.59 -15.06
N PHE A 108 16.24 -2.51 -13.98
CA PHE A 108 17.25 -3.52 -13.64
C PHE A 108 16.65 -4.84 -13.15
N PHE A 109 15.38 -4.85 -12.76
CA PHE A 109 14.71 -6.02 -12.20
C PHE A 109 13.75 -6.69 -13.19
N ASP A 110 12.61 -6.07 -13.46
CA ASP A 110 11.63 -6.58 -14.41
C ASP A 110 10.79 -5.42 -14.98
N GLU A 111 10.71 -5.32 -16.30
CA GLU A 111 10.00 -4.25 -17.02
C GLU A 111 8.50 -4.17 -16.72
N ARG A 112 7.93 -5.24 -16.17
CA ARG A 112 6.51 -5.31 -15.79
C ARG A 112 6.22 -4.62 -14.45
N ILE A 113 7.23 -4.31 -13.66
CA ILE A 113 7.04 -3.67 -12.37
C ILE A 113 6.61 -2.22 -12.59
N ILE A 114 5.43 -1.90 -12.07
CA ILE A 114 4.82 -0.58 -12.16
C ILE A 114 5.27 0.22 -10.96
N GLY A 115 6.12 1.23 -11.17
CA GLY A 115 6.52 2.16 -10.11
C GLY A 115 5.51 3.28 -9.96
N LEU A 116 5.01 3.48 -8.73
CA LEU A 116 4.03 4.51 -8.40
C LEU A 116 4.59 5.52 -7.42
N THR A 117 4.23 6.78 -7.62
CA THR A 117 4.59 7.93 -6.79
C THR A 117 3.42 8.91 -6.69
N GLY A 118 3.55 9.92 -5.83
CA GLY A 118 2.56 10.97 -5.63
C GLY A 118 3.10 12.09 -4.76
N SER A 119 2.22 12.95 -4.26
CA SER A 119 2.61 13.87 -3.18
C SER A 119 2.85 13.09 -1.88
N GLN A 120 3.60 13.69 -0.94
CA GLN A 120 3.84 13.08 0.37
C GLN A 120 2.52 12.67 1.05
N ASP A 121 1.51 13.54 1.04
CA ASP A 121 0.19 13.27 1.64
C ASP A 121 -0.53 12.10 0.96
N GLN A 122 -0.40 11.97 -0.37
CA GLN A 122 -0.98 10.85 -1.11
C GLN A 122 -0.33 9.52 -0.73
N ILE A 123 1.01 9.51 -0.63
CA ILE A 123 1.78 8.33 -0.24
C ILE A 123 1.45 7.93 1.21
N GLU A 124 1.42 8.89 2.13
CA GLU A 124 1.07 8.63 3.53
C GLU A 124 -0.35 8.07 3.67
N LYS A 125 -1.31 8.63 2.95
CA LYS A 125 -2.69 8.12 2.94
C LYS A 125 -2.73 6.67 2.46
N VAL A 126 -2.06 6.34 1.37
CA VAL A 126 -2.03 4.96 0.84
C VAL A 126 -1.27 4.04 1.79
N ALA A 127 -0.13 4.42 2.32
CA ALA A 127 0.63 3.63 3.30
C ALA A 127 -0.24 3.30 4.54
N ASN A 128 -0.92 4.29 5.10
CA ASN A 128 -1.84 4.08 6.24
C ASN A 128 -2.98 3.12 5.90
N GLN A 129 -3.55 3.22 4.70
CA GLN A 129 -4.62 2.32 4.21
C GLN A 129 -4.17 0.87 4.11
N TYR A 130 -2.88 0.64 3.80
CA TYR A 130 -2.26 -0.69 3.74
C TYR A 130 -1.53 -1.08 5.02
N HIS A 131 -1.67 -0.30 6.11
CA HIS A 131 -1.01 -0.49 7.40
C HIS A 131 0.52 -0.57 7.29
N VAL A 132 1.09 0.20 6.36
CA VAL A 132 2.54 0.33 6.18
C VAL A 132 3.04 1.52 7.00
N TYR A 133 3.98 1.26 7.89
CA TYR A 133 4.61 2.26 8.75
C TYR A 133 6.04 2.51 8.26
N TYR A 134 6.39 3.77 8.11
CA TYR A 134 7.72 4.22 7.79
C TYR A 134 8.02 5.54 8.49
N SER A 135 9.29 5.85 8.68
CA SER A 135 9.72 7.11 9.29
C SER A 135 11.02 7.60 8.67
N TYR A 136 11.17 8.91 8.61
CA TYR A 136 12.40 9.53 8.14
C TYR A 136 13.29 9.87 9.33
N GLN A 137 14.54 9.41 9.30
CA GLN A 137 15.57 9.80 10.28
C GLN A 137 16.49 10.82 9.65
N ASP A 138 16.78 11.91 10.39
CA ASP A 138 17.66 13.01 9.96
C ASP A 138 17.15 13.80 8.71
N LYS A 139 15.85 13.87 8.48
CA LYS A 139 15.25 14.57 7.33
C LYS A 139 15.67 16.06 7.20
N GLY A 140 16.27 16.65 8.24
CA GLY A 140 16.85 18.00 8.21
C GLY A 140 18.20 18.11 7.48
N LYS A 141 18.86 16.99 7.19
CA LYS A 141 20.10 16.96 6.40
C LYS A 141 19.74 16.66 4.95
N LYS A 142 19.69 17.69 4.12
CA LYS A 142 19.37 17.64 2.70
C LYS A 142 20.02 16.41 2.04
N ASP A 143 19.21 15.53 1.46
CA ASP A 143 19.59 14.33 0.71
C ASP A 143 20.30 13.19 1.47
N ASN A 144 20.59 13.35 2.76
CA ASN A 144 21.35 12.36 3.56
C ASN A 144 20.54 11.86 4.76
N TYR A 145 19.30 11.46 4.53
CA TYR A 145 18.44 10.86 5.54
C TYR A 145 18.11 9.40 5.20
N THR A 146 17.71 8.63 6.23
CA THR A 146 17.23 7.25 6.09
C THR A 146 15.71 7.17 6.21
N VAL A 147 15.11 6.20 5.58
CA VAL A 147 13.68 5.86 5.69
C VAL A 147 13.54 4.50 6.36
#